data_af66c358aa9cbe0c2ea067b05d687240
#
_entry.id   af66c358aa9cbe0c2ea067b05d687240
#
_cell.length_a   1.000
_cell.length_b   1.000
_cell.length_c   1.000
_cell.angle_alpha   90.00
_cell.angle_beta   90.00
_cell.angle_gamma   90.00
#
_symmetry.space_group_name_H-M   'P 1'
#
loop_
_entity.id
_entity.type
_entity.pdbx_description
1 polymer ?
#
loop_
_entity_poly.entity_id
_entity_poly.type
_entity_poly.pdbx_seq_one_letter_code
_entity_poly.pdbx_strand_id
1 'polypeptide(L)'
;MDNEKIIELLNADLQNEHGAIIQYLTHAYGMGEGEVACEVEALAREEMRHLDWLAETIVALGGKPSLKRGTMNMTGKTVPDWMADDVKLEQGAIDQYEEHIKMIDNPKIKRLLRRIVADERSHRGDFEHFVAKTKKEGLKDIRGERKDNVAKTLNWGIEHEYTVILQYLFQSYMTENPEARKQLEDQAINEMQHLGWLAEEMTSGGGSPRIEFSKPDQSLRTSDMLKVDIEIENEVADAYDKAAKEVADAGLKELLLRIRDNERYHIEVFNDLLEDEEAGQGPLGGSNLPDAG
;
A
#
# COMPACT_ATOMS: atom_id res chain seq x y z
N MET A 1 24.19 -10.96 15.74
CA MET A 1 23.73 -9.57 15.38
C MET A 1 22.63 -9.18 16.36
N ASP A 2 22.61 -7.93 16.86
CA ASP A 2 21.53 -7.43 17.73
C ASP A 2 20.25 -7.12 16.93
N ASN A 3 19.13 -6.98 17.65
CA ASN A 3 17.84 -6.72 17.02
C ASN A 3 17.81 -5.37 16.29
N GLU A 4 18.49 -4.36 16.82
CA GLU A 4 18.51 -3.01 16.22
C GLU A 4 19.08 -3.06 14.81
N LYS A 5 20.19 -3.77 14.63
CA LYS A 5 20.80 -3.93 13.30
C LYS A 5 19.95 -4.79 12.36
N ILE A 6 19.26 -5.81 12.88
CA ILE A 6 18.32 -6.60 12.07
C ILE A 6 17.14 -5.72 11.61
N ILE A 7 16.57 -4.91 12.50
CA ILE A 7 15.50 -3.96 12.16
C ILE A 7 15.93 -2.98 11.06
N GLU A 8 17.17 -2.47 11.11
CA GLU A 8 17.70 -1.61 10.03
C GLU A 8 17.72 -2.31 8.68
N LEU A 9 18.20 -3.56 8.63
CA LEU A 9 18.27 -4.35 7.40
C LEU A 9 16.86 -4.64 6.85
N LEU A 10 15.94 -5.11 7.71
CA LEU A 10 14.57 -5.40 7.31
C LEU A 10 13.80 -4.15 6.88
N ASN A 11 14.08 -2.99 7.47
CA ASN A 11 13.50 -1.73 7.01
C ASN A 11 14.07 -1.29 5.64
N ALA A 12 15.31 -1.62 5.31
CA ALA A 12 15.85 -1.40 3.98
C ALA A 12 15.17 -2.31 2.94
N ASP A 13 14.93 -3.58 3.30
CA ASP A 13 14.17 -4.51 2.47
C ASP A 13 12.72 -4.01 2.26
N LEU A 14 12.03 -3.67 3.33
CA LEU A 14 10.66 -3.14 3.30
C LEU A 14 10.52 -1.88 2.42
N GLN A 15 11.51 -0.97 2.48
CA GLN A 15 11.52 0.21 1.60
C GLN A 15 11.65 -0.17 0.13
N ASN A 16 12.41 -1.21 -0.20
CA ASN A 16 12.55 -1.69 -1.57
C ASN A 16 11.26 -2.34 -2.07
N GLU A 17 10.58 -3.19 -1.26
CA GLU A 17 9.26 -3.71 -1.59
C GLU A 17 8.26 -2.60 -1.86
N HIS A 18 8.22 -1.57 -0.99
CA HIS A 18 7.38 -0.40 -1.21
C HIS A 18 7.69 0.30 -2.54
N GLY A 19 8.97 0.41 -2.90
CA GLY A 19 9.39 0.94 -4.21
C GLY A 19 8.93 0.06 -5.37
N ALA A 20 9.06 -1.26 -5.26
CA ALA A 20 8.66 -2.23 -6.27
C ALA A 20 7.15 -2.17 -6.54
N ILE A 21 6.32 -2.17 -5.49
CA ILE A 21 4.85 -2.04 -5.60
C ILE A 21 4.48 -0.84 -6.46
N ILE A 22 5.03 0.33 -6.16
CA ILE A 22 4.67 1.57 -6.86
C ILE A 22 5.23 1.61 -8.28
N GLN A 23 6.41 1.06 -8.50
CA GLN A 23 6.99 0.92 -9.85
C GLN A 23 6.10 0.02 -10.72
N TYR A 24 5.70 -1.15 -10.24
CA TYR A 24 4.86 -2.10 -10.97
C TYR A 24 3.48 -1.52 -11.27
N LEU A 25 2.82 -0.90 -10.28
CA LEU A 25 1.54 -0.22 -10.50
C LEU A 25 1.68 0.91 -11.55
N THR A 26 2.77 1.70 -11.49
CA THR A 26 3.01 2.76 -12.48
C THR A 26 3.20 2.21 -13.88
N HIS A 27 3.89 1.07 -14.04
CA HIS A 27 4.06 0.39 -15.31
C HIS A 27 2.75 -0.24 -15.80
N ALA A 28 1.99 -0.91 -14.92
CA ALA A 28 0.71 -1.51 -15.24
C ALA A 28 -0.29 -0.47 -15.75
N TYR A 29 -0.50 0.62 -15.01
CA TYR A 29 -1.37 1.72 -15.47
C TYR A 29 -0.87 2.38 -16.75
N GLY A 30 0.45 2.42 -16.97
CA GLY A 30 1.03 2.93 -18.20
C GLY A 30 0.77 2.05 -19.42
N MET A 31 0.53 0.77 -19.24
CA MET A 31 0.15 -0.17 -20.31
C MET A 31 -1.36 -0.15 -20.61
N GLY A 32 -2.18 0.28 -19.65
CA GLY A 32 -3.64 0.21 -19.71
C GLY A 32 -4.18 -1.21 -19.60
N GLU A 33 -5.39 -1.44 -20.10
CA GLU A 33 -6.01 -2.76 -20.03
C GLU A 33 -5.26 -3.79 -20.88
N GLY A 34 -5.00 -4.95 -20.31
CA GLY A 34 -4.36 -6.06 -21.03
C GLY A 34 -3.77 -7.12 -20.12
N GLU A 35 -3.44 -8.27 -20.69
CA GLU A 35 -2.94 -9.43 -19.96
C GLU A 35 -1.66 -9.10 -19.18
N VAL A 36 -0.67 -8.47 -19.82
CA VAL A 36 0.60 -8.13 -19.14
C VAL A 36 0.38 -7.12 -18.01
N ALA A 37 -0.48 -6.12 -18.20
CA ALA A 37 -0.80 -5.16 -17.14
C ALA A 37 -1.42 -5.84 -15.92
N CYS A 38 -2.41 -6.73 -16.11
CA CYS A 38 -3.01 -7.51 -15.03
C CYS A 38 -2.01 -8.42 -14.32
N GLU A 39 -1.08 -9.03 -15.06
CA GLU A 39 -0.04 -9.87 -14.47
C GLU A 39 0.95 -9.04 -13.64
N VAL A 40 1.36 -7.86 -14.12
CA VAL A 40 2.22 -6.93 -13.37
C VAL A 40 1.53 -6.41 -12.09
N GLU A 41 0.22 -6.11 -12.14
CA GLU A 41 -0.55 -5.79 -10.93
C GLU A 41 -0.64 -6.98 -9.96
N ALA A 42 -0.70 -8.21 -10.46
CA ALA A 42 -0.68 -9.39 -9.61
C ALA A 42 0.67 -9.52 -8.87
N LEU A 43 1.79 -9.24 -9.55
CA LEU A 43 3.11 -9.18 -8.92
C LEU A 43 3.17 -8.06 -7.87
N ALA A 44 2.66 -6.86 -8.15
CA ALA A 44 2.58 -5.80 -7.14
C ALA A 44 1.83 -6.24 -5.87
N ARG A 45 0.77 -7.06 -5.99
CA ARG A 45 0.07 -7.64 -4.83
C ARG A 45 0.91 -8.70 -4.09
N GLU A 46 1.83 -9.37 -4.78
CA GLU A 46 2.77 -10.28 -4.11
C GLU A 46 3.81 -9.51 -3.30
N GLU A 47 4.32 -8.38 -3.82
CA GLU A 47 5.21 -7.48 -3.08
C GLU A 47 4.53 -6.85 -1.85
N MET A 48 3.22 -6.55 -1.91
CA MET A 48 2.45 -6.11 -0.72
C MET A 48 2.50 -7.16 0.39
N ARG A 49 2.53 -8.44 0.06
CA ARG A 49 2.64 -9.54 1.01
C ARG A 49 4.04 -9.66 1.62
N HIS A 50 5.09 -9.40 0.80
CA HIS A 50 6.46 -9.32 1.30
C HIS A 50 6.62 -8.16 2.27
N LEU A 51 6.08 -6.98 1.92
CA LEU A 51 6.05 -5.80 2.77
C LEU A 51 5.38 -6.10 4.13
N ASP A 52 4.22 -6.76 4.12
CA ASP A 52 3.48 -7.14 5.31
C ASP A 52 4.31 -8.07 6.22
N TRP A 53 4.90 -9.14 5.69
CA TRP A 53 5.74 -10.05 6.47
C TRP A 53 6.96 -9.38 7.08
N LEU A 54 7.58 -8.45 6.35
CA LEU A 54 8.71 -7.66 6.85
C LEU A 54 8.26 -6.73 7.99
N ALA A 55 7.13 -6.02 7.81
CA ALA A 55 6.58 -5.11 8.81
C ALA A 55 6.25 -5.84 10.12
N GLU A 56 5.52 -6.96 10.05
CA GLU A 56 5.24 -7.80 11.22
C GLU A 56 6.52 -8.30 11.91
N THR A 57 7.53 -8.69 11.13
CA THR A 57 8.81 -9.15 11.68
C THR A 57 9.55 -8.01 12.39
N ILE A 58 9.54 -6.80 11.84
CA ILE A 58 10.12 -5.59 12.44
C ILE A 58 9.45 -5.28 13.78
N VAL A 59 8.12 -5.29 13.82
CA VAL A 59 7.35 -5.06 15.07
C VAL A 59 7.61 -6.15 16.11
N ALA A 60 7.66 -7.41 15.69
CA ALA A 60 7.98 -8.52 16.59
C ALA A 60 9.39 -8.43 17.20
N LEU A 61 10.30 -7.69 16.59
CA LEU A 61 11.63 -7.36 17.12
C LEU A 61 11.65 -6.10 18.01
N GLY A 62 10.52 -5.40 18.15
CA GLY A 62 10.38 -4.16 18.90
C GLY A 62 10.71 -2.90 18.08
N GLY A 63 10.78 -3.03 16.75
CA GLY A 63 11.02 -1.92 15.81
C GLY A 63 9.73 -1.28 15.31
N LYS A 64 9.92 -0.27 14.44
CA LYS A 64 8.84 0.40 13.70
C LYS A 64 9.06 0.22 12.21
N PRO A 65 8.03 -0.23 11.46
CA PRO A 65 8.10 -0.29 10.00
C PRO A 65 8.30 1.10 9.39
N SER A 66 9.16 1.18 8.39
CA SER A 66 9.43 2.43 7.66
C SER A 66 8.32 2.68 6.64
N LEU A 67 7.81 3.92 6.57
CA LEU A 67 6.90 4.36 5.51
C LEU A 67 7.62 4.96 4.30
N LYS A 68 8.95 4.96 4.30
CA LYS A 68 9.72 5.48 3.17
C LYS A 68 9.63 4.52 1.99
N ARG A 69 9.46 5.09 0.81
CA ARG A 69 9.55 4.37 -0.46
C ARG A 69 11.01 4.23 -0.89
N GLY A 70 11.41 3.05 -1.34
CA GLY A 70 12.71 2.79 -1.94
C GLY A 70 12.88 3.47 -3.29
N THR A 71 14.09 3.39 -3.85
CA THR A 71 14.40 3.99 -5.15
C THR A 71 13.76 3.16 -6.26
N MET A 72 12.95 3.81 -7.10
CA MET A 72 12.36 3.23 -8.30
C MET A 72 13.28 3.44 -9.50
N ASN A 73 13.32 2.48 -10.41
CA ASN A 73 13.99 2.59 -11.70
C ASN A 73 12.98 2.89 -12.82
N MET A 74 12.76 4.17 -13.08
CA MET A 74 11.79 4.68 -14.08
C MET A 74 12.50 5.23 -15.33
N THR A 75 13.64 4.63 -15.72
CA THR A 75 14.47 5.16 -16.82
C THR A 75 14.07 4.65 -18.21
N GLY A 76 13.32 3.56 -18.27
CA GLY A 76 12.79 2.98 -19.51
C GLY A 76 11.89 3.94 -20.28
N LYS A 77 12.01 3.92 -21.61
CA LYS A 77 11.25 4.81 -22.51
C LYS A 77 10.11 4.11 -23.24
N THR A 78 10.13 2.80 -23.23
CA THR A 78 9.12 1.96 -23.89
C THR A 78 8.66 0.88 -22.92
N VAL A 79 7.49 0.31 -23.16
CA VAL A 79 6.96 -0.77 -22.29
C VAL A 79 7.95 -1.94 -22.15
N PRO A 80 8.61 -2.43 -23.22
CA PRO A 80 9.67 -3.44 -23.03
C PRO A 80 10.85 -2.96 -22.18
N ASP A 81 11.20 -1.66 -22.21
CA ASP A 81 12.27 -1.12 -21.36
C ASP A 81 11.82 -1.10 -19.89
N TRP A 82 10.54 -0.82 -19.61
CA TRP A 82 9.99 -0.86 -18.25
C TRP A 82 10.08 -2.26 -17.65
N MET A 83 9.67 -3.28 -18.41
CA MET A 83 9.80 -4.68 -17.99
C MET A 83 11.29 -5.06 -17.76
N ALA A 84 12.20 -4.51 -18.57
CA ALA A 84 13.64 -4.73 -18.36
C ALA A 84 14.20 -3.97 -17.14
N ASP A 85 13.59 -2.86 -16.75
CA ASP A 85 13.91 -2.15 -15.51
C ASP A 85 13.38 -2.94 -14.31
N ASP A 86 12.20 -3.58 -14.41
CA ASP A 86 11.65 -4.46 -13.39
C ASP A 86 12.52 -5.72 -13.21
N VAL A 87 13.03 -6.35 -14.28
CA VAL A 87 14.02 -7.43 -14.18
C VAL A 87 15.25 -7.02 -13.35
N LYS A 88 15.73 -5.80 -13.51
CA LYS A 88 16.90 -5.29 -12.76
C LYS A 88 16.53 -5.02 -11.29
N LEU A 89 15.31 -4.55 -11.03
CA LEU A 89 14.81 -4.31 -9.68
C LEU A 89 14.79 -5.62 -8.91
N GLU A 90 14.20 -6.66 -9.49
CA GLU A 90 14.14 -8.01 -8.92
C GLU A 90 15.54 -8.59 -8.64
N GLN A 91 16.46 -8.45 -9.60
CA GLN A 91 17.84 -8.91 -9.38
C GLN A 91 18.50 -8.17 -8.22
N GLY A 92 18.26 -6.86 -8.09
CA GLY A 92 18.75 -6.05 -6.98
C GLY A 92 18.20 -6.50 -5.63
N ALA A 93 16.89 -6.83 -5.57
CA ALA A 93 16.23 -7.37 -4.38
C ALA A 93 16.82 -8.73 -3.98
N ILE A 94 16.98 -9.66 -4.94
CA ILE A 94 17.61 -10.96 -4.70
C ILE A 94 19.00 -10.79 -4.09
N ASP A 95 19.84 -9.94 -4.68
CA ASP A 95 21.22 -9.71 -4.23
C ASP A 95 21.25 -9.15 -2.80
N GLN A 96 20.38 -8.18 -2.49
CA GLN A 96 20.27 -7.59 -1.16
C GLN A 96 19.77 -8.61 -0.12
N TYR A 97 18.70 -9.35 -0.40
CA TYR A 97 18.21 -10.39 0.50
C TYR A 97 19.24 -11.48 0.76
N GLU A 98 19.98 -11.92 -0.26
CA GLU A 98 21.08 -12.91 -0.10
C GLU A 98 22.20 -12.38 0.79
N GLU A 99 22.51 -11.08 0.73
CA GLU A 99 23.47 -10.44 1.63
C GLU A 99 22.95 -10.42 3.06
N HIS A 100 21.70 -10.00 3.28
CA HIS A 100 21.07 -9.95 4.60
C HIS A 100 20.98 -11.37 5.22
N ILE A 101 20.67 -12.40 4.43
CA ILE A 101 20.67 -13.79 4.87
C ILE A 101 22.05 -14.24 5.38
N LYS A 102 23.13 -13.75 4.80
CA LYS A 102 24.50 -14.05 5.28
C LYS A 102 24.79 -13.36 6.61
N MET A 103 24.31 -12.13 6.79
CA MET A 103 24.58 -11.29 7.96
C MET A 103 23.76 -11.66 9.18
N ILE A 104 22.48 -12.00 9.00
CA ILE A 104 21.52 -12.28 10.08
C ILE A 104 21.71 -13.69 10.62
N ASP A 105 21.79 -13.89 11.95
CA ASP A 105 21.93 -15.21 12.56
C ASP A 105 20.61 -15.88 12.97
N ASN A 106 19.49 -15.11 12.99
CA ASN A 106 18.18 -15.59 13.38
C ASN A 106 17.60 -16.57 12.33
N PRO A 107 17.39 -17.86 12.68
CA PRO A 107 16.96 -18.88 11.72
C PRO A 107 15.51 -18.67 11.20
N LYS A 108 14.64 -18.02 11.99
CA LYS A 108 13.26 -17.72 11.55
C LYS A 108 13.27 -16.64 10.49
N ILE A 109 14.02 -15.57 10.72
CA ILE A 109 14.18 -14.46 9.77
C ILE A 109 14.86 -14.96 8.48
N LYS A 110 15.95 -15.73 8.59
CA LYS A 110 16.57 -16.35 7.40
C LYS A 110 15.62 -17.18 6.57
N ARG A 111 14.67 -17.87 7.21
CA ARG A 111 13.68 -18.68 6.50
C ARG A 111 12.69 -17.79 5.76
N LEU A 112 12.24 -16.70 6.38
CA LEU A 112 11.38 -15.70 5.74
C LEU A 112 12.08 -15.11 4.52
N LEU A 113 13.28 -14.55 4.69
CA LEU A 113 14.03 -13.92 3.58
C LEU A 113 14.32 -14.91 2.43
N ARG A 114 14.61 -16.20 2.73
CA ARG A 114 14.76 -17.22 1.68
C ARG A 114 13.47 -17.50 0.93
N ARG A 115 12.31 -17.38 1.59
CA ARG A 115 11.03 -17.51 0.91
C ARG A 115 10.84 -16.34 -0.04
N ILE A 116 11.03 -15.11 0.42
CA ILE A 116 10.94 -13.93 -0.43
C ILE A 116 11.91 -14.06 -1.63
N VAL A 117 13.18 -14.41 -1.43
CA VAL A 117 14.14 -14.63 -2.52
C VAL A 117 13.64 -15.66 -3.55
N ALA A 118 12.88 -16.67 -3.14
CA ALA A 118 12.33 -17.65 -4.08
C ALA A 118 11.22 -17.02 -4.93
N ASP A 119 10.39 -16.17 -4.33
CA ASP A 119 9.34 -15.43 -5.02
C ASP A 119 9.96 -14.39 -5.98
N GLU A 120 10.99 -13.59 -5.55
CA GLU A 120 11.71 -12.64 -6.41
C GLU A 120 12.36 -13.28 -7.64
N ARG A 121 12.87 -14.49 -7.50
CA ARG A 121 13.40 -15.24 -8.65
C ARG A 121 12.34 -15.64 -9.65
N SER A 122 11.13 -15.93 -9.18
CA SER A 122 9.97 -16.17 -10.05
C SER A 122 9.57 -14.88 -10.77
N HIS A 123 9.38 -13.79 -10.00
CA HIS A 123 9.02 -12.48 -10.52
C HIS A 123 10.01 -12.02 -11.60
N ARG A 124 11.32 -12.14 -11.35
CA ARG A 124 12.33 -11.84 -12.36
C ARG A 124 12.13 -12.65 -13.64
N GLY A 125 11.83 -13.95 -13.53
CA GLY A 125 11.56 -14.81 -14.68
C GLY A 125 10.31 -14.37 -15.46
N ASP A 126 9.26 -13.96 -14.75
CA ASP A 126 8.03 -13.44 -15.34
C ASP A 126 8.30 -12.12 -16.08
N PHE A 127 9.05 -11.19 -15.48
CA PHE A 127 9.44 -9.95 -16.15
C PHE A 127 10.34 -10.20 -17.36
N GLU A 128 11.28 -11.16 -17.32
CA GLU A 128 12.04 -11.57 -18.51
C GLU A 128 11.12 -12.05 -19.64
N HIS A 129 10.06 -12.79 -19.32
CA HIS A 129 9.03 -13.19 -20.28
C HIS A 129 8.26 -11.96 -20.80
N PHE A 130 7.87 -11.02 -19.94
CA PHE A 130 7.14 -9.80 -20.33
C PHE A 130 7.95 -8.89 -21.24
N VAL A 131 9.27 -8.81 -21.06
CA VAL A 131 10.15 -8.09 -22.04
C VAL A 131 9.95 -8.62 -23.44
N ALA A 132 9.94 -9.93 -23.62
CA ALA A 132 9.78 -10.56 -24.94
C ALA A 132 8.34 -10.40 -25.46
N LYS A 133 7.33 -10.59 -24.61
CA LYS A 133 5.91 -10.52 -24.94
C LYS A 133 5.51 -9.10 -25.36
N THR A 134 5.83 -8.09 -24.55
CA THR A 134 5.50 -6.68 -24.82
C THR A 134 6.15 -6.16 -26.08
N LYS A 135 7.38 -6.61 -26.37
CA LYS A 135 8.08 -6.29 -27.62
C LYS A 135 7.41 -6.93 -28.83
N LYS A 136 7.01 -8.21 -28.72
CA LYS A 136 6.32 -8.95 -29.79
C LYS A 136 4.96 -8.36 -30.10
N GLU A 137 4.21 -7.96 -29.08
CA GLU A 137 2.88 -7.38 -29.20
C GLU A 137 2.90 -5.89 -29.57
N GLY A 138 4.06 -5.24 -29.43
CA GLY A 138 4.22 -3.81 -29.75
C GLY A 138 3.45 -2.92 -28.78
N LEU A 139 3.37 -3.32 -27.50
CA LEU A 139 2.69 -2.53 -26.47
C LEU A 139 3.32 -1.14 -26.31
N LYS A 140 2.47 -0.16 -26.11
CA LYS A 140 2.89 1.25 -26.02
C LYS A 140 2.40 1.85 -24.70
N ASP A 141 3.12 2.87 -24.26
CA ASP A 141 2.68 3.77 -23.20
C ASP A 141 1.40 4.49 -23.65
N ILE A 142 0.32 4.34 -22.88
CA ILE A 142 -0.96 5.01 -23.13
C ILE A 142 -1.11 6.30 -22.33
N ARG A 143 -0.19 6.57 -21.39
CA ARG A 143 -0.24 7.77 -20.55
C ARG A 143 0.04 9.02 -21.35
N GLY A 144 -0.64 10.09 -20.99
CA GLY A 144 -0.50 11.39 -21.59
C GLY A 144 -0.79 12.50 -20.57
N GLU A 145 -1.17 13.65 -21.08
CA GLU A 145 -1.56 14.80 -20.27
C GLU A 145 -3.08 15.01 -20.38
N ARG A 146 -3.81 14.68 -19.31
CA ARG A 146 -5.22 15.04 -19.14
C ARG A 146 -5.30 16.47 -18.62
N LYS A 147 -5.90 17.38 -19.39
CA LYS A 147 -5.88 18.84 -19.11
C LYS A 147 -7.14 19.39 -18.45
N ASP A 148 -8.14 18.55 -18.23
CA ASP A 148 -9.39 18.96 -17.61
C ASP A 148 -9.29 19.10 -16.08
N ASN A 149 -10.33 19.66 -15.46
CA ASN A 149 -10.40 19.78 -14.00
C ASN A 149 -10.49 18.42 -13.31
N VAL A 150 -10.93 17.39 -14.02
CA VAL A 150 -11.04 16.01 -13.54
C VAL A 150 -9.67 15.46 -13.16
N ALA A 151 -8.62 15.74 -13.95
CA ALA A 151 -7.26 15.30 -13.64
C ALA A 151 -6.76 15.76 -12.27
N LYS A 152 -7.16 16.95 -11.82
CA LYS A 152 -6.79 17.46 -10.49
C LYS A 152 -7.51 16.69 -9.39
N THR A 153 -8.80 16.43 -9.56
CA THR A 153 -9.61 15.67 -8.61
C THR A 153 -9.09 14.26 -8.47
N LEU A 154 -8.81 13.58 -9.60
CA LEU A 154 -8.30 12.22 -9.59
C LEU A 154 -6.90 12.12 -8.94
N ASN A 155 -5.96 13.02 -9.29
CA ASN A 155 -4.65 13.02 -8.65
C ASN A 155 -4.68 13.39 -7.18
N TRP A 156 -5.60 14.27 -6.77
CA TRP A 156 -5.83 14.55 -5.35
C TRP A 156 -6.34 13.30 -4.62
N GLY A 157 -7.33 12.60 -5.19
CA GLY A 157 -7.81 11.34 -4.62
C GLY A 157 -6.71 10.29 -4.54
N ILE A 158 -5.96 10.05 -5.63
CA ILE A 158 -4.84 9.09 -5.65
C ILE A 158 -3.81 9.39 -4.55
N GLU A 159 -3.43 10.67 -4.36
CA GLU A 159 -2.50 11.09 -3.30
C GLU A 159 -3.10 10.86 -1.90
N HIS A 160 -4.39 11.13 -1.73
CA HIS A 160 -5.11 10.90 -0.48
C HIS A 160 -5.15 9.40 -0.15
N GLU A 161 -5.69 8.58 -1.04
CA GLU A 161 -5.82 7.13 -0.84
C GLU A 161 -4.46 6.49 -0.54
N TYR A 162 -3.42 6.87 -1.28
CA TYR A 162 -2.09 6.34 -1.01
C TYR A 162 -1.56 6.74 0.38
N THR A 163 -1.87 7.95 0.84
CA THR A 163 -1.48 8.42 2.16
C THR A 163 -2.16 7.62 3.26
N VAL A 164 -3.48 7.40 3.16
CA VAL A 164 -4.23 6.65 4.17
C VAL A 164 -3.96 5.16 4.13
N ILE A 165 -3.68 4.55 2.97
CA ILE A 165 -3.16 3.18 2.88
C ILE A 165 -1.93 3.01 3.78
N LEU A 166 -0.94 3.89 3.64
CA LEU A 166 0.28 3.83 4.44
C LEU A 166 0.00 4.08 5.93
N GLN A 167 -0.94 4.97 6.23
CA GLN A 167 -1.35 5.28 7.60
C GLN A 167 -2.00 4.07 8.26
N TYR A 168 -3.02 3.48 7.65
CA TYR A 168 -3.76 2.35 8.21
C TYR A 168 -2.89 1.10 8.32
N LEU A 169 -2.03 0.81 7.34
CA LEU A 169 -1.06 -0.29 7.46
C LEU A 169 -0.10 -0.06 8.62
N PHE A 170 0.47 1.15 8.77
CA PHE A 170 1.35 1.45 9.88
C PHE A 170 0.63 1.29 11.23
N GLN A 171 -0.58 1.83 11.34
CA GLN A 171 -1.40 1.76 12.55
C GLN A 171 -1.80 0.32 12.87
N SER A 172 -2.15 -0.50 11.86
CA SER A 172 -2.47 -1.92 12.04
C SER A 172 -1.29 -2.70 12.61
N TYR A 173 -0.07 -2.40 12.18
CA TYR A 173 1.14 -3.02 12.73
C TYR A 173 1.45 -2.56 14.16
N MET A 174 1.13 -1.31 14.51
CA MET A 174 1.53 -0.70 15.78
C MET A 174 0.49 -0.82 16.89
N THR A 175 -0.78 -1.06 16.59
CA THR A 175 -1.82 -1.23 17.60
C THR A 175 -1.70 -2.56 18.32
N GLU A 176 -1.92 -2.56 19.64
CA GLU A 176 -2.03 -3.79 20.46
C GLU A 176 -3.48 -4.33 20.46
N ASN A 177 -4.47 -3.57 20.00
CA ASN A 177 -5.86 -3.98 19.92
C ASN A 177 -6.08 -4.85 18.67
N PRO A 178 -6.41 -6.16 18.83
CA PRO A 178 -6.52 -7.07 17.68
C PRO A 178 -7.72 -6.75 16.76
N GLU A 179 -8.80 -6.19 17.29
CA GLU A 179 -9.97 -5.78 16.50
C GLU A 179 -9.61 -4.57 15.65
N ALA A 180 -9.01 -3.54 16.26
CA ALA A 180 -8.54 -2.36 15.53
C ALA A 180 -7.50 -2.74 14.47
N ARG A 181 -6.55 -3.65 14.77
CA ARG A 181 -5.58 -4.17 13.79
C ARG A 181 -6.28 -4.69 12.54
N LYS A 182 -7.24 -5.58 12.75
CA LYS A 182 -7.96 -6.23 11.65
C LYS A 182 -8.73 -5.21 10.82
N GLN A 183 -9.45 -4.29 11.47
CA GLN A 183 -10.24 -3.28 10.76
C GLN A 183 -9.37 -2.30 9.99
N LEU A 184 -8.25 -1.82 10.56
CA LEU A 184 -7.29 -0.96 9.88
C LEU A 184 -6.68 -1.65 8.64
N GLU A 185 -6.37 -2.95 8.73
CA GLU A 185 -5.91 -3.72 7.57
C GLU A 185 -7.01 -3.86 6.51
N ASP A 186 -8.24 -4.21 6.91
CA ASP A 186 -9.39 -4.35 6.01
C ASP A 186 -9.68 -3.01 5.29
N GLN A 187 -9.62 -1.86 6.02
CA GLN A 187 -9.81 -0.55 5.40
C GLN A 187 -8.64 -0.18 4.48
N ALA A 188 -7.38 -0.44 4.85
CA ALA A 188 -6.25 -0.21 3.96
C ALA A 188 -6.42 -0.93 2.60
N ILE A 189 -6.96 -2.15 2.60
CA ILE A 189 -7.27 -2.91 1.37
C ILE A 189 -8.39 -2.22 0.57
N ASN A 190 -9.37 -1.62 1.23
CA ASN A 190 -10.42 -0.82 0.60
C ASN A 190 -9.83 0.41 -0.11
N GLU A 191 -8.94 1.15 0.57
CA GLU A 191 -8.27 2.32 -0.02
C GLU A 191 -7.36 1.95 -1.20
N MET A 192 -6.77 0.75 -1.20
CA MET A 192 -6.06 0.25 -2.37
C MET A 192 -6.98 0.08 -3.58
N GLN A 193 -8.26 -0.30 -3.37
CA GLN A 193 -9.24 -0.38 -4.45
C GLN A 193 -9.64 1.01 -4.94
N HIS A 194 -9.85 1.98 -4.03
CA HIS A 194 -10.15 3.36 -4.38
C HIS A 194 -9.02 3.97 -5.22
N LEU A 195 -7.78 3.83 -4.79
CA LEU A 195 -6.60 4.24 -5.55
C LEU A 195 -6.59 3.63 -6.96
N GLY A 196 -6.84 2.31 -7.06
CA GLY A 196 -6.91 1.60 -8.32
C GLY A 196 -7.96 2.18 -9.25
N TRP A 197 -9.21 2.34 -8.79
CA TRP A 197 -10.29 2.92 -9.60
C TRP A 197 -10.00 4.35 -10.08
N LEU A 198 -9.42 5.18 -9.22
CA LEU A 198 -9.04 6.55 -9.58
C LEU A 198 -7.89 6.58 -10.60
N ALA A 199 -6.92 5.68 -10.47
CA ALA A 199 -5.80 5.55 -11.39
C ALA A 199 -6.26 5.02 -12.78
N GLU A 200 -7.14 4.03 -12.81
CA GLU A 200 -7.77 3.52 -14.04
C GLU A 200 -8.60 4.60 -14.74
N GLU A 201 -9.41 5.37 -14.00
CA GLU A 201 -10.16 6.50 -14.55
C GLU A 201 -9.24 7.59 -15.12
N MET A 202 -8.11 7.83 -14.47
CA MET A 202 -7.09 8.76 -14.97
C MET A 202 -6.53 8.28 -16.31
N THR A 203 -6.13 7.00 -16.40
CA THR A 203 -5.51 6.44 -17.61
C THR A 203 -6.51 6.24 -18.74
N SER A 204 -7.76 5.83 -18.46
CA SER A 204 -8.82 5.73 -19.46
C SER A 204 -9.13 7.07 -20.13
N GLY A 205 -8.98 8.17 -19.39
CA GLY A 205 -9.04 9.53 -19.91
C GLY A 205 -7.74 10.02 -20.59
N GLY A 206 -6.75 9.13 -20.79
CA GLY A 206 -5.47 9.45 -21.42
C GLY A 206 -4.51 10.24 -20.52
N GLY A 207 -4.75 10.29 -19.20
CA GLY A 207 -3.88 10.94 -18.24
C GLY A 207 -2.82 9.99 -17.65
N SER A 208 -1.95 10.52 -16.79
CA SER A 208 -0.96 9.77 -16.03
C SER A 208 -1.27 9.90 -14.54
N PRO A 209 -1.59 8.81 -13.83
CA PRO A 209 -1.79 8.88 -12.39
C PRO A 209 -0.48 9.26 -11.68
N ARG A 210 -0.58 10.17 -10.72
CA ARG A 210 0.55 10.56 -9.88
C ARG A 210 0.47 9.82 -8.57
N ILE A 211 1.18 8.69 -8.48
CA ILE A 211 1.19 7.84 -7.29
C ILE A 211 2.23 8.41 -6.30
N GLU A 212 1.84 9.47 -5.62
CA GLU A 212 2.61 10.14 -4.57
C GLU A 212 1.75 10.21 -3.29
N PHE A 213 2.37 10.36 -2.14
CA PHE A 213 1.69 10.47 -0.85
C PHE A 213 2.17 11.68 -0.07
N SER A 214 1.32 12.18 0.81
CA SER A 214 1.60 13.24 1.75
C SER A 214 2.22 12.67 3.04
N LYS A 215 2.00 13.28 4.17
CA LYS A 215 2.52 12.83 5.45
C LYS A 215 1.47 12.00 6.21
N PRO A 216 1.60 10.65 6.30
CA PRO A 216 0.71 9.83 7.10
C PRO A 216 0.84 10.16 8.59
N ASP A 217 -0.24 10.03 9.35
CA ASP A 217 -0.18 10.06 10.81
C ASP A 217 0.54 8.80 11.33
N GLN A 218 1.33 8.95 12.37
CA GLN A 218 2.10 7.89 13.01
C GLN A 218 1.87 7.86 14.52
N SER A 219 0.65 8.15 14.95
CA SER A 219 0.21 7.97 16.33
C SER A 219 0.40 6.53 16.77
N LEU A 220 0.65 6.31 18.06
CA LEU A 220 0.96 4.99 18.62
C LEU A 220 -0.11 4.48 19.58
N ARG A 221 -1.00 5.35 20.06
CA ARG A 221 -2.14 4.94 20.88
C ARG A 221 -3.34 4.72 19.98
N THR A 222 -3.98 3.57 20.10
CA THR A 222 -5.14 3.19 19.28
C THR A 222 -6.24 4.27 19.29
N SER A 223 -6.58 4.84 20.45
CA SER A 223 -7.58 5.91 20.51
C SER A 223 -7.17 7.21 19.81
N ASP A 224 -5.88 7.52 19.72
CA ASP A 224 -5.40 8.69 18.96
C ASP A 224 -5.39 8.40 17.46
N MET A 225 -5.00 7.19 17.04
CA MET A 225 -5.10 6.70 15.67
C MET A 225 -6.52 6.86 15.15
N LEU A 226 -7.49 6.22 15.81
CA LEU A 226 -8.90 6.22 15.40
C LEU A 226 -9.51 7.62 15.33
N LYS A 227 -9.14 8.54 16.25
CA LYS A 227 -9.60 9.94 16.20
C LYS A 227 -9.12 10.67 14.95
N VAL A 228 -7.85 10.49 14.60
CA VAL A 228 -7.27 11.09 13.40
C VAL A 228 -7.90 10.49 12.15
N ASP A 229 -8.11 9.17 12.13
CA ASP A 229 -8.72 8.47 11.00
C ASP A 229 -10.16 8.95 10.77
N ILE A 230 -10.98 9.06 11.82
CA ILE A 230 -12.34 9.60 11.74
C ILE A 230 -12.35 11.04 11.18
N GLU A 231 -11.40 11.89 11.59
CA GLU A 231 -11.30 13.26 11.09
C GLU A 231 -10.97 13.28 9.59
N ILE A 232 -9.98 12.50 9.17
CA ILE A 232 -9.55 12.39 7.77
C ILE A 232 -10.69 11.85 6.89
N GLU A 233 -11.38 10.79 7.32
CA GLU A 233 -12.48 10.21 6.56
C GLU A 233 -13.67 11.16 6.40
N ASN A 234 -13.98 11.98 7.41
CA ASN A 234 -15.01 13.02 7.28
C ASN A 234 -14.61 14.07 6.24
N GLU A 235 -13.35 14.54 6.27
CA GLU A 235 -12.85 15.53 5.31
C GLU A 235 -12.87 15.01 3.88
N VAL A 236 -12.46 13.75 3.66
CA VAL A 236 -12.40 13.17 2.33
C VAL A 236 -13.77 12.81 1.78
N ALA A 237 -14.70 12.29 2.61
CA ALA A 237 -16.08 12.06 2.21
C ALA A 237 -16.75 13.35 1.72
N ASP A 238 -16.56 14.46 2.44
CA ASP A 238 -17.07 15.77 2.03
C ASP A 238 -16.42 16.27 0.73
N ALA A 239 -15.13 16.01 0.54
CA ALA A 239 -14.42 16.40 -0.68
C ALA A 239 -14.90 15.60 -1.90
N TYR A 240 -15.09 14.29 -1.79
CA TYR A 240 -15.68 13.48 -2.87
C TYR A 240 -17.13 13.87 -3.18
N ASP A 241 -17.95 14.15 -2.15
CA ASP A 241 -19.33 14.63 -2.36
C ASP A 241 -19.37 15.97 -3.12
N LYS A 242 -18.44 16.87 -2.82
CA LYS A 242 -18.28 18.13 -3.55
C LYS A 242 -17.81 17.90 -4.98
N ALA A 243 -16.77 17.08 -5.18
CA ALA A 243 -16.22 16.78 -6.50
C ALA A 243 -17.28 16.12 -7.40
N ALA A 244 -18.09 15.20 -6.87
CA ALA A 244 -19.18 14.56 -7.60
C ALA A 244 -20.26 15.53 -8.10
N LYS A 245 -20.44 16.68 -7.44
CA LYS A 245 -21.38 17.74 -7.89
C LYS A 245 -20.79 18.60 -9.02
N GLU A 246 -19.48 18.66 -9.13
CA GLU A 246 -18.76 19.51 -10.11
C GLU A 246 -18.44 18.77 -11.42
N VAL A 247 -18.43 17.43 -11.43
CA VAL A 247 -18.15 16.64 -12.62
C VAL A 247 -19.41 16.46 -13.48
N ALA A 248 -19.25 16.58 -14.81
CA ALA A 248 -20.33 16.41 -15.76
C ALA A 248 -20.49 14.94 -16.22
N ASP A 249 -19.41 14.16 -16.17
CA ASP A 249 -19.43 12.74 -16.55
C ASP A 249 -20.21 11.92 -15.50
N ALA A 250 -21.21 11.16 -15.98
CA ALA A 250 -22.06 10.38 -15.10
C ALA A 250 -21.36 9.19 -14.44
N GLY A 251 -20.45 8.53 -15.17
CA GLY A 251 -19.70 7.39 -14.67
C GLY A 251 -18.72 7.80 -13.58
N LEU A 252 -17.95 8.87 -13.83
CA LEU A 252 -17.04 9.43 -12.84
C LEU A 252 -17.79 9.93 -11.60
N LYS A 253 -18.95 10.57 -11.79
CA LYS A 253 -19.79 10.99 -10.67
C LYS A 253 -20.21 9.81 -9.79
N GLU A 254 -20.66 8.72 -10.42
CA GLU A 254 -21.04 7.49 -9.72
C GLU A 254 -19.85 6.90 -8.96
N LEU A 255 -18.66 6.86 -9.56
CA LEU A 255 -17.42 6.42 -8.91
C LEU A 255 -17.11 7.25 -7.67
N LEU A 256 -17.08 8.58 -7.78
CA LEU A 256 -16.78 9.46 -6.65
C LEU A 256 -17.81 9.33 -5.52
N LEU A 257 -19.10 9.15 -5.86
CA LEU A 257 -20.12 8.91 -4.84
C LEU A 257 -19.99 7.54 -4.17
N ARG A 258 -19.54 6.52 -4.91
CA ARG A 258 -19.28 5.19 -4.36
C ARG A 258 -18.13 5.23 -3.37
N ILE A 259 -17.01 5.88 -3.72
CA ILE A 259 -15.89 6.07 -2.80
C ILE A 259 -16.37 6.83 -1.55
N ARG A 260 -17.03 7.98 -1.71
CA ARG A 260 -17.61 8.72 -0.58
C ARG A 260 -18.46 7.84 0.37
N ASP A 261 -19.26 6.94 -0.15
CA ASP A 261 -20.11 6.09 0.68
C ASP A 261 -19.29 5.03 1.43
N ASN A 262 -18.16 4.59 0.87
CA ASN A 262 -17.20 3.74 1.57
C ASN A 262 -16.51 4.51 2.71
N GLU A 263 -16.06 5.75 2.48
CA GLU A 263 -15.46 6.58 3.56
C GLU A 263 -16.44 6.80 4.72
N ARG A 264 -17.72 6.99 4.44
CA ARG A 264 -18.75 7.06 5.49
C ARG A 264 -18.88 5.75 6.28
N TYR A 265 -18.73 4.61 5.63
CA TYR A 265 -18.70 3.34 6.31
C TYR A 265 -17.43 3.19 7.19
N HIS A 266 -16.27 3.66 6.72
CA HIS A 266 -15.04 3.68 7.51
C HIS A 266 -15.23 4.52 8.79
N ILE A 267 -15.87 5.70 8.70
CA ILE A 267 -16.21 6.53 9.85
C ILE A 267 -17.04 5.76 10.88
N GLU A 268 -18.05 5.01 10.44
CA GLU A 268 -18.88 4.19 11.35
C GLU A 268 -18.02 3.14 12.05
N VAL A 269 -17.20 2.38 11.32
CA VAL A 269 -16.32 1.35 11.85
C VAL A 269 -15.33 1.93 12.88
N PHE A 270 -14.69 3.05 12.55
CA PHE A 270 -13.70 3.68 13.43
C PHE A 270 -14.35 4.30 14.69
N ASN A 271 -15.58 4.80 14.61
CA ASN A 271 -16.32 5.26 15.79
C ASN A 271 -16.66 4.10 16.72
N ASP A 272 -17.15 2.98 16.21
CA ASP A 272 -17.46 1.79 17.01
C ASP A 272 -16.19 1.29 17.74
N LEU A 273 -15.08 1.21 17.04
CA LEU A 273 -13.77 0.82 17.63
C LEU A 273 -13.30 1.82 18.69
N LEU A 274 -13.51 3.12 18.47
CA LEU A 274 -13.11 4.15 19.43
C LEU A 274 -13.96 4.09 20.71
N GLU A 275 -15.27 3.86 20.58
CA GLU A 275 -16.17 3.68 21.74
C GLU A 275 -15.75 2.46 22.56
N ASP A 276 -15.42 1.33 21.93
CA ASP A 276 -14.95 0.12 22.59
C ASP A 276 -13.62 0.33 23.29
N GLU A 277 -12.67 1.01 22.64
CA GLU A 277 -11.35 1.33 23.19
C GLU A 277 -11.46 2.26 24.42
N GLU A 278 -12.32 3.28 24.36
CA GLU A 278 -12.55 4.20 25.48
C GLU A 278 -13.30 3.52 26.63
N ALA A 279 -14.23 2.62 26.36
CA ALA A 279 -14.93 1.82 27.34
C ALA A 279 -14.00 0.82 28.06
N GLY A 280 -13.07 0.22 27.33
CA GLY A 280 -12.04 -0.68 27.87
C GLY A 280 -10.99 0.01 28.75
N GLN A 281 -10.76 1.31 28.55
CA GLN A 281 -9.86 2.16 29.36
C GLN A 281 -10.53 2.79 30.57
N GLY A 282 -11.84 2.56 30.77
CA GLY A 282 -12.55 2.99 31.99
C GLY A 282 -11.86 2.45 33.25
N PRO A 283 -12.01 3.10 34.42
CA PRO A 283 -11.30 2.70 35.62
C PRO A 283 -11.53 1.21 35.88
N LEU A 284 -10.43 0.42 35.88
CA LEU A 284 -10.44 -1.01 36.14
C LEU A 284 -11.31 -1.28 37.34
N GLY A 285 -12.55 -1.67 37.12
CA GLY A 285 -13.45 -2.14 38.17
C GLY A 285 -12.75 -3.28 38.84
N GLY A 286 -12.48 -3.11 40.13
CA GLY A 286 -11.70 -4.05 40.94
C GLY A 286 -12.13 -5.47 40.66
N SER A 287 -11.17 -6.33 40.46
CA SER A 287 -11.30 -7.76 40.35
C SER A 287 -12.04 -8.28 41.60
N ASN A 288 -13.33 -8.45 41.53
CA ASN A 288 -14.10 -9.31 42.40
C ASN A 288 -13.82 -10.75 41.97
N LEU A 289 -12.67 -11.28 42.40
CA LEU A 289 -12.51 -12.72 42.54
C LEU A 289 -13.42 -13.14 43.68
N PRO A 290 -14.34 -14.08 43.51
CA PRO A 290 -15.06 -14.65 44.65
C PRO A 290 -14.06 -15.42 45.53
N ASP A 291 -14.00 -15.05 46.80
CA ASP A 291 -13.31 -15.83 47.82
C ASP A 291 -13.79 -17.29 47.77
N ALA A 292 -12.85 -18.19 47.48
CA ALA A 292 -13.08 -19.60 47.62
C ALA A 292 -13.04 -19.94 49.12
N GLY A 293 -14.23 -20.14 49.71
CA GLY A 293 -14.38 -20.81 50.99
C GLY A 293 -14.35 -22.33 50.84
#